data_01ab3565181e82494db7f8ad542d7957
#
_entry.id   01ab3565181e82494db7f8ad542d7957
#
_cell.length_a   1.000
_cell.length_b   1.000
_cell.length_c   1.000
_cell.angle_alpha   90.00
_cell.angle_beta   90.00
_cell.angle_gamma   90.00
#
_symmetry.space_group_name_H-M   'P 1'
#
loop_
_entity.id
_entity.type
_entity.pdbx_description
1 polymer ?
#
loop_
_entity_poly.entity_id
_entity_poly.type
_entity_poly.pdbx_seq_one_letter_code
_entity_poly.pdbx_strand_id
1 'polypeptide(L)'
;TVSNSIQSSFCTDDYFAALDDTDGAWNGGLSNSIYTDKLDIGVGRIPVNTLSDANSYVDKIIHYDSESLGLWKNKICFVADDADATWESSLITHADALAEKIDTSYGMFNIDKIYIDSYPQSFNSGSQRYPEAQEDITEIIQDGALVINYVGHGGEIGWASERILELSDINNFTNFN
;
A
#
# COMPACT_ATOMS: atom_id res chain seq x y z
N THR A 1 5.49 -17.99 23.04
CA THR A 1 4.37 -17.37 23.77
C THR A 1 3.69 -16.39 22.84
N VAL A 2 2.52 -16.76 22.33
CA VAL A 2 1.71 -15.85 21.50
C VAL A 2 1.30 -14.70 22.40
N SER A 3 1.67 -13.48 22.04
CA SER A 3 1.17 -12.29 22.72
C SER A 3 -0.33 -12.19 22.44
N ASN A 4 -1.13 -12.10 23.49
CA ASN A 4 -2.58 -11.89 23.38
C ASN A 4 -2.96 -10.41 23.12
N SER A 5 -1.97 -9.57 22.88
CA SER A 5 -2.23 -8.16 22.56
C SER A 5 -2.48 -8.03 21.06
N ILE A 6 -3.67 -7.58 20.71
CA ILE A 6 -4.07 -7.29 19.31
C ILE A 6 -3.11 -6.26 18.68
N GLN A 7 -2.54 -5.36 19.48
CA GLN A 7 -1.61 -4.32 19.03
C GLN A 7 -0.18 -4.82 18.79
N SER A 8 0.18 -6.01 19.27
CA SER A 8 1.53 -6.57 19.16
C SER A 8 1.58 -7.87 18.37
N SER A 9 0.47 -8.29 17.77
CA SER A 9 0.37 -9.50 16.94
C SER A 9 -0.03 -9.12 15.53
N PHE A 10 0.78 -9.47 14.55
CA PHE A 10 0.49 -9.26 13.14
C PHE A 10 0.85 -10.52 12.34
N CYS A 11 0.20 -10.67 11.20
CA CYS A 11 0.52 -11.73 10.26
C CYS A 11 1.63 -11.25 9.32
N THR A 12 2.57 -12.15 9.01
CA THR A 12 3.58 -11.92 7.99
C THR A 12 3.73 -13.16 7.13
N ASP A 13 4.00 -12.96 5.86
CA ASP A 13 4.32 -14.03 4.91
C ASP A 13 5.83 -14.17 4.68
N ASP A 14 6.65 -13.33 5.28
CA ASP A 14 8.11 -13.33 5.13
C ASP A 14 8.74 -14.69 5.48
N TYR A 15 8.12 -15.44 6.40
CA TYR A 15 8.56 -16.80 6.74
C TYR A 15 8.66 -17.73 5.53
N PHE A 16 7.82 -17.53 4.53
CA PHE A 16 7.82 -18.35 3.31
C PHE A 16 8.86 -17.89 2.28
N ALA A 17 9.52 -16.78 2.53
CA ALA A 17 10.53 -16.21 1.66
C ALA A 17 11.96 -16.38 2.19
N ALA A 18 12.12 -16.88 3.41
CA ALA A 18 13.37 -17.18 4.05
C ALA A 18 13.72 -18.66 3.76
N LEU A 19 14.68 -18.90 2.88
CA LEU A 19 14.98 -20.24 2.34
C LEU A 19 16.35 -20.77 2.77
N ASP A 20 17.22 -19.95 3.33
CA ASP A 20 18.55 -20.36 3.79
C ASP A 20 18.49 -21.11 5.11
N ASP A 21 19.35 -22.12 5.28
CA ASP A 21 19.46 -22.91 6.52
C ASP A 21 19.79 -22.04 7.74
N THR A 22 20.33 -20.84 7.53
CA THR A 22 20.69 -19.86 8.55
C THR A 22 19.56 -18.91 8.94
N ASP A 23 18.47 -18.89 8.19
CA ASP A 23 17.30 -18.02 8.42
C ASP A 23 16.45 -18.44 9.61
N GLY A 24 16.96 -19.27 10.42
CA GLY A 24 16.32 -20.22 11.32
C GLY A 24 15.71 -19.70 12.56
N ALA A 25 15.65 -18.54 13.01
CA ALA A 25 14.90 -18.18 14.20
C ALA A 25 14.17 -16.85 14.00
N TRP A 26 12.95 -16.93 13.53
CA TRP A 26 12.02 -15.84 13.65
C TRP A 26 11.86 -15.42 15.13
N ASN A 27 12.71 -14.54 15.58
CA ASN A 27 12.58 -13.88 16.87
C ASN A 27 11.58 -12.75 16.73
N GLY A 28 10.29 -13.07 16.70
CA GLY A 28 9.18 -12.11 16.61
C GLY A 28 9.05 -11.16 17.80
N GLY A 29 10.16 -10.75 18.38
CA GLY A 29 10.22 -9.71 19.38
C GLY A 29 10.43 -8.35 18.72
N LEU A 30 9.70 -7.36 19.17
CA LEU A 30 9.90 -5.93 18.90
C LEU A 30 11.25 -5.40 19.45
N SER A 31 12.17 -6.26 19.76
CA SER A 31 13.54 -5.95 20.16
C SER A 31 14.31 -5.59 18.90
N ASN A 32 15.00 -4.47 18.93
CA ASN A 32 15.91 -3.87 17.95
C ASN A 32 16.95 -4.81 17.29
N SER A 33 16.66 -6.09 17.16
CA SER A 33 17.44 -7.00 16.35
C SER A 33 17.12 -6.68 14.89
N ILE A 34 17.99 -5.93 14.29
CA ILE A 34 18.08 -5.71 12.86
C ILE A 34 18.04 -7.09 12.22
N TYR A 35 16.96 -7.38 11.48
CA TYR A 35 16.97 -8.53 10.59
C TYR A 35 18.10 -8.31 9.60
N THR A 36 19.13 -9.12 9.75
CA THR A 36 20.27 -9.10 8.84
C THR A 36 19.98 -9.93 7.59
N ASP A 37 19.01 -10.81 7.69
CA ASP A 37 18.65 -11.73 6.62
C ASP A 37 17.65 -11.04 5.66
N LYS A 38 17.94 -11.14 4.39
CA LYS A 38 17.08 -10.64 3.32
C LYS A 38 16.18 -11.76 2.85
N LEU A 39 14.99 -11.42 2.38
CA LEU A 39 14.13 -12.38 1.72
C LEU A 39 14.79 -12.87 0.43
N ASP A 40 14.83 -14.20 0.23
CA ASP A 40 15.43 -14.83 -0.93
C ASP A 40 14.53 -14.73 -2.17
N ILE A 41 13.23 -14.71 -1.93
CA ILE A 41 12.21 -14.62 -2.97
C ILE A 41 11.10 -13.64 -2.58
N GLY A 42 10.42 -13.09 -3.58
CA GLY A 42 9.18 -12.35 -3.35
C GLY A 42 8.03 -13.30 -3.01
N VAL A 43 7.28 -12.97 -1.97
CA VAL A 43 6.09 -13.71 -1.54
C VAL A 43 4.89 -12.78 -1.52
N GLY A 44 3.78 -13.22 -2.08
CA GLY A 44 2.51 -12.50 -2.05
C GLY A 44 1.36 -13.42 -1.65
N ARG A 45 0.46 -12.92 -0.83
CA ARG A 45 -0.75 -13.64 -0.43
C ARG A 45 -1.93 -13.18 -1.25
N ILE A 46 -2.69 -14.13 -1.77
CA ILE A 46 -3.99 -13.89 -2.40
C ILE A 46 -5.09 -14.23 -1.38
N PRO A 47 -5.68 -13.22 -0.72
CA PRO A 47 -6.62 -13.44 0.38
C PRO A 47 -8.04 -13.73 -0.13
N VAL A 48 -8.21 -14.82 -0.87
CA VAL A 48 -9.50 -15.27 -1.40
C VAL A 48 -9.99 -16.51 -0.65
N ASN A 49 -11.30 -16.66 -0.55
CA ASN A 49 -11.93 -17.79 0.15
C ASN A 49 -12.94 -18.56 -0.72
N THR A 50 -13.14 -18.16 -1.97
CA THR A 50 -13.98 -18.88 -2.93
C THR A 50 -13.18 -19.29 -4.17
N LEU A 51 -13.60 -20.38 -4.82
CA LEU A 51 -12.99 -20.81 -6.08
C LEU A 51 -13.18 -19.78 -7.21
N SER A 52 -14.32 -19.09 -7.21
CA SER A 52 -14.60 -18.04 -8.18
C SER A 52 -13.59 -16.90 -8.07
N ASP A 53 -13.34 -16.41 -6.86
CA ASP A 53 -12.40 -15.32 -6.63
C ASP A 53 -10.96 -15.75 -6.95
N ALA A 54 -10.60 -16.99 -6.60
CA ALA A 54 -9.29 -17.55 -6.94
C ALA A 54 -9.07 -17.60 -8.45
N ASN A 55 -10.07 -18.06 -9.21
CA ASN A 55 -9.99 -18.08 -10.67
C ASN A 55 -9.87 -16.67 -11.25
N SER A 56 -10.70 -15.73 -10.77
CA SER A 56 -10.65 -14.34 -11.22
C SER A 56 -9.27 -13.70 -10.96
N TYR A 57 -8.64 -14.05 -9.84
CA TYR A 57 -7.31 -13.54 -9.53
C TYR A 57 -6.23 -14.14 -10.42
N VAL A 58 -6.30 -15.44 -10.71
CA VAL A 58 -5.38 -16.12 -11.63
C VAL A 58 -5.56 -15.56 -13.04
N ASP A 59 -6.78 -15.40 -13.51
CA ASP A 59 -7.08 -14.82 -14.82
C ASP A 59 -6.51 -13.40 -14.93
N LYS A 60 -6.63 -12.60 -13.87
CA LYS A 60 -6.04 -11.25 -13.80
C LYS A 60 -4.51 -11.28 -13.92
N ILE A 61 -3.83 -12.21 -13.24
CA ILE A 61 -2.37 -12.36 -13.32
C ILE A 61 -1.95 -12.75 -14.75
N ILE A 62 -2.65 -13.71 -15.36
CA ILE A 62 -2.37 -14.15 -16.73
C ILE A 62 -2.59 -13.00 -17.72
N HIS A 63 -3.68 -12.26 -17.56
CA HIS A 63 -3.98 -11.09 -18.39
C HIS A 63 -2.91 -10.02 -18.26
N TYR A 64 -2.52 -9.67 -17.03
CA TYR A 64 -1.46 -8.70 -16.75
C TYR A 64 -0.13 -9.05 -17.44
N ASP A 65 0.21 -10.33 -17.48
CA ASP A 65 1.47 -10.82 -18.05
C ASP A 65 1.42 -10.89 -19.60
N SER A 66 0.25 -11.18 -20.15
CA SER A 66 0.04 -11.34 -21.61
C SER A 66 -0.30 -10.04 -22.32
N GLU A 67 -0.90 -9.11 -21.64
CA GLU A 67 -1.34 -7.84 -22.24
C GLU A 67 -0.23 -6.80 -22.24
N SER A 68 -0.25 -6.05 -23.29
CA SER A 68 0.81 -5.13 -23.63
C SER A 68 0.82 -3.83 -22.80
N LEU A 69 1.88 -3.24 -22.80
CA LEU A 69 2.39 -1.87 -22.66
C LEU A 69 1.28 -0.80 -22.54
N GLY A 70 0.81 -0.55 -21.32
CA GLY A 70 0.06 0.67 -21.01
C GLY A 70 0.98 1.73 -20.41
N LEU A 71 0.67 3.00 -20.62
CA LEU A 71 1.38 4.13 -20.02
C LEU A 71 1.37 4.09 -18.48
N TRP A 72 0.37 3.43 -17.91
CA TRP A 72 0.25 3.22 -16.48
C TRP A 72 1.44 2.43 -15.87
N LYS A 73 2.13 1.60 -16.67
CA LYS A 73 3.34 0.86 -16.24
C LYS A 73 4.55 1.76 -15.93
N ASN A 74 4.47 3.04 -16.31
CA ASN A 74 5.51 4.02 -15.97
C ASN A 74 5.07 4.99 -14.85
N LYS A 75 3.88 4.80 -14.27
CA LYS A 75 3.35 5.68 -13.23
C LYS A 75 3.53 5.02 -11.86
N ILE A 76 4.09 5.75 -10.92
CA ILE A 76 4.18 5.37 -9.50
C ILE A 76 3.58 6.48 -8.67
N CYS A 77 2.64 6.15 -7.80
CA CYS A 77 1.99 7.11 -6.93
C CYS A 77 2.38 6.85 -5.46
N PHE A 78 2.75 7.91 -4.77
CA PHE A 78 2.99 7.92 -3.34
C PHE A 78 1.87 8.66 -2.63
N VAL A 79 1.17 7.96 -1.75
CA VAL A 79 0.10 8.50 -0.93
C VAL A 79 0.57 8.52 0.52
N ALA A 80 0.42 9.65 1.21
CA ALA A 80 0.75 9.77 2.63
C ALA A 80 -0.41 10.40 3.41
N ASP A 81 -0.64 9.82 4.59
CA ASP A 81 -1.60 10.27 5.58
C ASP A 81 -1.22 11.65 6.14
N ASP A 82 -2.17 12.35 6.74
CA ASP A 82 -1.91 13.61 7.43
C ASP A 82 -1.23 13.39 8.78
N ALA A 83 -0.80 14.49 9.38
CA ALA A 83 -0.10 14.47 10.65
C ALA A 83 -0.98 15.05 11.75
N ASP A 84 -1.86 14.23 12.32
CA ASP A 84 -2.65 14.58 13.51
C ASP A 84 -1.79 14.73 14.77
N ALA A 85 -0.68 14.01 14.83
CA ALA A 85 0.29 14.09 15.91
C ALA A 85 1.69 14.43 15.39
N THR A 86 2.51 15.04 16.24
CA THR A 86 3.84 15.56 15.86
C THR A 86 4.76 14.49 15.25
N TRP A 87 4.64 13.23 15.66
CA TRP A 87 5.46 12.12 15.14
C TRP A 87 5.00 11.63 13.77
N GLU A 88 3.77 11.91 13.39
CA GLU A 88 3.16 11.46 12.12
C GLU A 88 3.69 12.26 10.92
N SER A 89 4.30 13.42 11.14
CA SER A 89 5.02 14.15 10.09
C SER A 89 6.10 13.29 9.41
N SER A 90 6.55 12.21 10.05
CA SER A 90 7.44 11.21 9.47
C SER A 90 6.80 10.42 8.33
N LEU A 91 5.47 10.28 8.27
CA LEU A 91 4.75 9.56 7.22
C LEU A 91 5.01 10.22 5.87
N ILE A 92 4.76 11.52 5.78
CA ILE A 92 5.02 12.31 4.57
C ILE A 92 6.52 12.34 4.24
N THR A 93 7.37 12.58 5.24
CA THR A 93 8.82 12.66 5.04
C THR A 93 9.40 11.37 4.46
N HIS A 94 8.94 10.21 4.94
CA HIS A 94 9.39 8.91 4.43
C HIS A 94 8.86 8.63 3.03
N ALA A 95 7.59 8.93 2.77
CA ALA A 95 7.01 8.78 1.44
C ALA A 95 7.73 9.66 0.42
N ASP A 96 8.00 10.93 0.78
CA ASP A 96 8.67 11.87 -0.10
C ASP A 96 10.12 11.48 -0.36
N ALA A 97 10.87 11.06 0.66
CA ALA A 97 12.24 10.59 0.49
C ALA A 97 12.34 9.37 -0.44
N LEU A 98 11.35 8.46 -0.39
CA LEU A 98 11.31 7.32 -1.29
C LEU A 98 10.93 7.75 -2.71
N ALA A 99 9.97 8.63 -2.86
CA ALA A 99 9.57 9.20 -4.14
C ALA A 99 10.75 9.89 -4.85
N GLU A 100 11.46 10.78 -4.16
CA GLU A 100 12.65 11.47 -4.66
C GLU A 100 13.78 10.49 -5.04
N LYS A 101 13.97 9.44 -4.24
CA LYS A 101 14.98 8.43 -4.55
C LYS A 101 14.64 7.68 -5.84
N ILE A 102 13.38 7.35 -6.07
CA ILE A 102 12.96 6.66 -7.30
C ILE A 102 13.05 7.62 -8.49
N ASP A 103 12.55 8.83 -8.37
CA ASP A 103 12.61 9.85 -9.43
C ASP A 103 14.04 10.11 -9.89
N THR A 104 14.96 10.29 -8.96
CA THR A 104 16.37 10.55 -9.27
C THR A 104 17.13 9.33 -9.78
N SER A 105 16.74 8.11 -9.37
CA SER A 105 17.46 6.89 -9.75
C SER A 105 16.92 6.23 -11.02
N TYR A 106 15.65 6.47 -11.34
CA TYR A 106 14.92 5.79 -12.40
C TYR A 106 14.05 6.76 -13.20
N GLY A 107 14.66 7.70 -13.91
CA GLY A 107 13.99 8.77 -14.66
C GLY A 107 13.02 8.31 -15.78
N MET A 108 12.72 6.99 -15.84
CA MET A 108 11.70 6.47 -16.74
C MET A 108 10.30 6.47 -16.12
N PHE A 109 10.19 6.65 -14.80
CA PHE A 109 8.92 6.66 -14.11
C PHE A 109 8.37 8.08 -13.95
N ASN A 110 7.07 8.21 -14.07
CA ASN A 110 6.33 9.40 -13.69
C ASN A 110 5.88 9.24 -12.24
N ILE A 111 6.28 10.16 -11.39
CA ILE A 111 6.01 10.10 -9.96
C ILE A 111 4.86 11.05 -9.62
N ASP A 112 3.76 10.49 -9.12
CA ASP A 112 2.65 11.25 -8.55
C ASP A 112 2.75 11.22 -7.02
N LYS A 113 2.43 12.34 -6.38
CA LYS A 113 2.47 12.50 -4.92
C LYS A 113 1.13 13.04 -4.42
N ILE A 114 0.44 12.27 -3.62
CA ILE A 114 -0.82 12.65 -2.95
C ILE A 114 -0.57 12.62 -1.44
N TYR A 115 -0.16 13.75 -0.90
CA TYR A 115 0.03 13.94 0.54
C TYR A 115 -1.17 14.71 1.07
N ILE A 116 -1.99 14.07 1.91
CA ILE A 116 -3.32 14.59 2.23
C ILE A 116 -3.29 15.92 3.00
N ASP A 117 -2.21 16.21 3.72
CA ASP A 117 -1.97 17.54 4.32
C ASP A 117 -1.92 18.70 3.30
N SER A 118 -1.69 18.38 2.01
CA SER A 118 -1.65 19.39 0.94
C SER A 118 -3.03 19.74 0.39
N TYR A 119 -4.06 19.02 0.82
CA TYR A 119 -5.42 19.17 0.33
C TYR A 119 -6.31 19.93 1.33
N PRO A 120 -7.34 20.63 0.84
CA PRO A 120 -8.27 21.30 1.73
C PRO A 120 -9.10 20.28 2.52
N GLN A 121 -9.05 20.39 3.84
CA GLN A 121 -9.84 19.57 4.73
C GLN A 121 -11.28 20.09 4.82
N SER A 122 -12.23 19.21 4.77
CA SER A 122 -13.65 19.48 4.97
C SER A 122 -14.18 18.81 6.24
N PHE A 123 -15.19 19.41 6.85
CA PHE A 123 -15.84 18.89 8.05
C PHE A 123 -17.30 18.60 7.76
N ASN A 124 -17.65 17.33 7.67
CA ASN A 124 -19.02 16.90 7.44
C ASN A 124 -19.49 16.01 8.60
N SER A 125 -20.63 16.40 9.23
CA SER A 125 -21.28 15.59 10.27
C SER A 125 -20.36 15.09 11.39
N GLY A 126 -19.34 15.89 11.75
CA GLY A 126 -18.41 15.59 12.85
C GLY A 126 -17.22 14.71 12.47
N SER A 127 -17.01 14.44 11.18
CA SER A 127 -15.78 13.78 10.72
C SER A 127 -15.00 14.67 9.75
N GLN A 128 -13.70 14.57 9.83
CA GLN A 128 -12.76 15.18 8.89
C GLN A 128 -12.76 14.40 7.59
N ARG A 129 -12.56 15.08 6.47
CA ARG A 129 -12.50 14.49 5.13
C ARG A 129 -11.60 15.29 4.21
N TYR A 130 -11.00 14.62 3.25
CA TYR A 130 -10.23 15.22 2.16
C TYR A 130 -10.80 14.76 0.81
N PRO A 131 -11.95 15.32 0.38
CA PRO A 131 -12.65 14.83 -0.82
C PRO A 131 -11.81 14.95 -2.09
N GLU A 132 -11.02 16.01 -2.25
CA GLU A 132 -10.16 16.17 -3.40
C GLU A 132 -9.03 15.14 -3.44
N ALA A 133 -8.43 14.80 -2.28
CA ALA A 133 -7.44 13.73 -2.21
C ALA A 133 -8.05 12.36 -2.53
N GLN A 134 -9.28 12.10 -2.07
CA GLN A 134 -10.01 10.87 -2.39
C GLN A 134 -10.30 10.78 -3.89
N GLU A 135 -10.68 11.89 -4.53
CA GLU A 135 -10.90 11.96 -5.98
C GLU A 135 -9.61 11.65 -6.74
N ASP A 136 -8.49 12.31 -6.40
CA ASP A 136 -7.19 12.09 -7.05
C ASP A 136 -6.71 10.64 -6.89
N ILE A 137 -6.85 10.03 -5.70
CA ILE A 137 -6.51 8.63 -5.47
C ILE A 137 -7.38 7.73 -6.36
N THR A 138 -8.68 8.00 -6.43
CA THR A 138 -9.62 7.22 -7.22
C THR A 138 -9.29 7.32 -8.71
N GLU A 139 -8.98 8.52 -9.20
CA GLU A 139 -8.59 8.76 -10.59
C GLU A 139 -7.29 8.01 -10.93
N ILE A 140 -6.25 8.08 -10.08
CA ILE A 140 -5.00 7.36 -10.33
C ILE A 140 -5.22 5.84 -10.37
N ILE A 141 -6.08 5.30 -9.52
CA ILE A 141 -6.41 3.86 -9.55
C ILE A 141 -7.15 3.52 -10.85
N GLN A 142 -8.12 4.32 -11.26
CA GLN A 142 -8.91 4.09 -12.48
C GLN A 142 -8.05 4.22 -13.75
N ASP A 143 -7.18 5.22 -13.82
CA ASP A 143 -6.24 5.41 -14.93
C ASP A 143 -5.15 4.33 -14.97
N GLY A 144 -4.88 3.74 -13.82
CA GLY A 144 -3.84 2.75 -13.60
C GLY A 144 -2.48 3.35 -13.21
N ALA A 145 -1.80 2.64 -12.33
CA ALA A 145 -0.42 2.89 -11.95
C ALA A 145 0.30 1.56 -11.74
N LEU A 146 1.62 1.53 -11.98
CA LEU A 146 2.45 0.35 -11.73
C LEU A 146 2.49 0.02 -10.24
N VAL A 147 2.65 1.05 -9.42
CA VAL A 147 2.67 0.95 -7.95
C VAL A 147 1.93 2.13 -7.36
N ILE A 148 1.09 1.85 -6.37
CA ILE A 148 0.56 2.86 -5.46
C ILE A 148 1.07 2.49 -4.07
N ASN A 149 1.89 3.36 -3.49
CA ASN A 149 2.50 3.16 -2.18
C ASN A 149 1.82 4.09 -1.16
N TYR A 150 1.07 3.51 -0.25
CA TYR A 150 0.44 4.24 0.85
C TYR A 150 1.24 4.10 2.14
N VAL A 151 1.45 5.22 2.83
CA VAL A 151 2.06 5.27 4.16
C VAL A 151 1.14 6.05 5.09
N GLY A 152 0.55 5.36 6.06
CA GLY A 152 -0.42 5.97 6.96
C GLY A 152 -1.21 4.97 7.77
N HIS A 153 -2.26 5.45 8.42
CA HIS A 153 -3.16 4.64 9.19
C HIS A 153 -4.16 3.91 8.28
N GLY A 154 -4.63 2.78 8.75
CA GLY A 154 -5.66 2.01 8.07
C GLY A 154 -6.56 1.30 9.05
N GLY A 155 -7.76 1.01 8.60
CA GLY A 155 -8.76 0.29 9.35
C GLY A 155 -9.55 -0.67 8.47
N GLU A 156 -10.54 -1.34 9.07
CA GLU A 156 -11.41 -2.29 8.37
C GLU A 156 -12.24 -1.62 7.24
N ILE A 157 -12.41 -0.30 7.29
CA ILE A 157 -13.29 0.44 6.38
C ILE A 157 -12.49 1.07 5.24
N GLY A 158 -11.26 1.49 5.49
CA GLY A 158 -10.47 2.20 4.48
C GLY A 158 -9.14 2.74 4.99
N TRP A 159 -8.52 3.56 4.17
CA TRP A 159 -7.26 4.25 4.45
C TRP A 159 -7.52 5.55 5.19
N ALA A 160 -6.66 5.87 6.13
CA ALA A 160 -6.72 7.03 7.02
C ALA A 160 -8.00 7.09 7.89
N SER A 161 -8.00 7.91 8.92
CA SER A 161 -9.19 8.23 9.69
C SER A 161 -10.22 8.98 8.85
N GLU A 162 -9.75 9.75 7.90
CA GLU A 162 -10.48 10.57 6.94
C GLU A 162 -11.09 9.78 5.78
N ARG A 163 -10.77 8.48 5.70
CA ARG A 163 -11.30 7.53 4.69
C ARG A 163 -11.06 8.00 3.27
N ILE A 164 -9.82 8.24 2.94
CA ILE A 164 -9.39 8.69 1.61
C ILE A 164 -9.48 7.60 0.52
N LEU A 165 -9.69 6.35 0.91
CA LEU A 165 -10.06 5.24 0.05
C LEU A 165 -10.89 4.25 0.86
N GLU A 166 -12.12 3.96 0.43
CA GLU A 166 -13.04 3.06 1.11
C GLU A 166 -13.36 1.82 0.25
N LEU A 167 -13.94 0.78 0.87
CA LEU A 167 -14.42 -0.39 0.13
C LEU A 167 -15.49 -0.05 -0.92
N SER A 168 -16.28 1.00 -0.68
CA SER A 168 -17.26 1.52 -1.64
C SER A 168 -16.60 2.04 -2.92
N ASP A 169 -15.44 2.68 -2.80
CA ASP A 169 -14.69 3.19 -3.95
C ASP A 169 -14.14 2.02 -4.76
N ILE A 170 -13.55 1.03 -4.08
CA ILE A 170 -13.00 -0.17 -4.72
C ILE A 170 -14.07 -0.94 -5.51
N ASN A 171 -15.28 -1.03 -4.97
CA ASN A 171 -16.40 -1.71 -5.63
C ASN A 171 -16.90 -0.98 -6.89
N ASN A 172 -16.55 0.29 -7.05
CA ASN A 172 -16.94 1.11 -8.20
C ASN A 172 -15.85 1.18 -9.28
N PHE A 173 -14.67 0.61 -9.05
CA PHE A 173 -13.60 0.60 -10.04
C PHE A 173 -13.98 -0.25 -11.25
N THR A 174 -13.64 0.26 -12.44
CA THR A 174 -13.94 -0.35 -13.74
C THR A 174 -12.71 -0.63 -14.59
N ASN A 175 -11.54 -0.45 -14.03
CA ASN A 175 -10.23 -0.60 -14.69
C ASN A 175 -9.79 -2.08 -14.81
N PHE A 176 -10.63 -2.90 -15.41
CA PHE A 176 -10.37 -4.33 -15.61
C PHE A 176 -9.48 -4.67 -16.83
N ASN A 177 -9.15 -3.68 -17.65
CA ASN A 177 -8.43 -3.89 -18.91
C ASN A 177 -7.03 -3.30 -18.87
#